data_5544bfd0da6488e2f22e8c3c75c03976
#
_entry.id   5544bfd0da6488e2f22e8c3c75c03976
#
_cell.length_a   1.000
_cell.length_b   1.000
_cell.length_c   1.000
_cell.angle_alpha   90.00
_cell.angle_beta   90.00
_cell.angle_gamma   90.00
#
_symmetry.space_group_name_H-M   'P 1'
#
loop_
_entity.id
_entity.type
_entity.pdbx_description
1 polymer ?
#
loop_
_entity_poly.entity_id
_entity_poly.type
_entity_poly.pdbx_seq_one_letter_code
_entity_poly.pdbx_strand_id
1 'polypeptide(L)'
;MINGKYICKDQDGNLLISIDEVDEEALSKDPLFTHCLAVVKIGNDYLLNRNKWRNRYEIFGGCIEKGESARECIVRECFEELGFISSDITYLGAMTFLLKPDYFSKSERIELGGLYGITLPGTTSLDDLYNNVADKEEIARLALYSQIKGKEPIALIDEKLLGYY
;
A
#
# COMPACT_ATOMS: atom_id res chain seq x y z
N MET A 1 13.62 -6.82 -22.06
CA MET A 1 13.19 -5.39 -22.14
C MET A 1 11.66 -5.38 -22.11
N ILE A 2 11.07 -4.74 -21.09
CA ILE A 2 9.62 -4.56 -21.00
C ILE A 2 9.28 -3.46 -22.04
N ASN A 3 8.54 -3.84 -23.08
CA ASN A 3 8.11 -2.92 -24.13
C ASN A 3 7.08 -1.92 -23.55
N GLY A 4 7.58 -0.82 -23.03
CA GLY A 4 6.98 0.52 -23.09
C GLY A 4 5.63 0.83 -22.42
N LYS A 5 4.87 -0.11 -21.86
CA LYS A 5 3.61 0.20 -21.20
C LYS A 5 3.69 -0.09 -19.69
N TYR A 6 3.48 0.94 -18.90
CA TYR A 6 3.32 0.85 -17.45
C TYR A 6 2.19 1.81 -17.03
N ILE A 7 1.60 1.54 -15.87
CA ILE A 7 0.51 2.36 -15.32
C ILE A 7 1.06 3.66 -14.74
N CYS A 8 2.14 3.58 -13.95
CA CYS A 8 2.73 4.72 -13.27
C CYS A 8 4.22 4.51 -13.00
N LYS A 9 4.97 5.61 -12.96
CA LYS A 9 6.36 5.67 -12.51
C LYS A 9 6.44 6.56 -11.29
N ASP A 10 7.12 6.10 -10.24
CA ASP A 10 7.33 6.91 -9.05
C ASP A 10 8.57 7.82 -9.15
N GLN A 11 8.78 8.62 -8.10
CA GLN A 11 9.91 9.55 -7.99
C GLN A 11 11.26 8.84 -7.84
N ASP A 12 11.29 7.58 -7.44
CA ASP A 12 12.49 6.75 -7.28
C ASP A 12 12.82 5.96 -8.57
N GLY A 13 11.94 6.06 -9.57
CA GLY A 13 12.10 5.41 -10.87
C GLY A 13 11.49 4.02 -10.96
N ASN A 14 10.81 3.54 -9.91
CA ASN A 14 10.07 2.29 -9.93
C ASN A 14 8.85 2.40 -10.83
N LEU A 15 8.46 1.28 -11.44
CA LEU A 15 7.28 1.22 -12.32
C LEU A 15 6.24 0.30 -11.72
N LEU A 16 5.00 0.76 -11.64
CA LEU A 16 3.82 -0.08 -11.56
C LEU A 16 3.44 -0.48 -12.99
N ILE A 17 3.63 -1.75 -13.33
CA ILE A 17 3.44 -2.24 -14.70
C ILE A 17 1.97 -2.56 -14.95
N SER A 18 1.38 -3.39 -14.10
CA SER A 18 -0.01 -3.84 -14.24
C SER A 18 -0.66 -4.12 -12.89
N ILE A 19 -1.99 -4.23 -12.92
CA ILE A 19 -2.82 -4.78 -11.87
C ILE A 19 -3.72 -5.80 -12.55
N ASP A 20 -3.58 -7.07 -12.18
CA ASP A 20 -4.21 -8.18 -12.85
C ASP A 20 -5.14 -8.96 -11.91
N GLU A 21 -6.19 -9.54 -12.46
CA GLU A 21 -7.11 -10.45 -11.75
C GLU A 21 -6.44 -11.81 -11.57
N VAL A 22 -5.57 -11.89 -10.57
CA VAL A 22 -4.93 -13.15 -10.14
C VAL A 22 -5.59 -13.59 -8.84
N ASP A 23 -5.85 -14.88 -8.69
CA ASP A 23 -6.38 -15.45 -7.47
C ASP A 23 -5.46 -15.18 -6.27
N GLU A 24 -6.04 -14.78 -5.12
CA GLU A 24 -5.29 -14.37 -3.92
C GLU A 24 -4.41 -15.50 -3.35
N GLU A 25 -4.92 -16.75 -3.41
CA GLU A 25 -4.17 -17.91 -2.96
C GLU A 25 -3.02 -18.23 -3.94
N ALA A 26 -3.25 -18.10 -5.24
CA ALA A 26 -2.22 -18.26 -6.25
C ALA A 26 -1.12 -17.22 -6.11
N LEU A 27 -1.47 -15.94 -5.86
CA LEU A 27 -0.51 -14.88 -5.56
C LEU A 27 0.36 -15.23 -4.36
N SER A 28 -0.25 -15.71 -3.26
CA SER A 28 0.46 -16.05 -2.03
C SER A 28 1.52 -17.16 -2.22
N LYS A 29 1.41 -17.97 -3.28
CA LYS A 29 2.34 -19.05 -3.63
C LYS A 29 3.39 -18.64 -4.66
N ASP A 30 3.25 -17.45 -5.26
CA ASP A 30 4.19 -16.99 -6.28
C ASP A 30 5.52 -16.55 -5.64
N PRO A 31 6.66 -17.04 -6.14
CA PRO A 31 7.97 -16.68 -5.58
C PRO A 31 8.35 -15.20 -5.74
N LEU A 32 7.67 -14.46 -6.61
CA LEU A 32 7.87 -13.02 -6.79
C LEU A 32 6.98 -12.18 -5.87
N PHE A 33 6.07 -12.80 -5.12
CA PHE A 33 5.21 -12.12 -4.16
C PHE A 33 6.01 -11.65 -2.95
N THR A 34 6.01 -10.34 -2.68
CA THR A 34 6.86 -9.73 -1.65
C THR A 34 6.14 -8.80 -0.69
N HIS A 35 4.98 -8.25 -1.06
CA HIS A 35 4.31 -7.23 -0.24
C HIS A 35 2.82 -7.11 -0.53
N CYS A 36 2.10 -6.43 0.37
CA CYS A 36 0.70 -6.07 0.20
C CYS A 36 0.50 -4.58 0.49
N LEU A 37 -0.42 -3.96 -0.28
CA LEU A 37 -0.85 -2.58 -0.08
C LEU A 37 -2.37 -2.50 0.03
N ALA A 38 -2.85 -1.56 0.85
CA ALA A 38 -4.27 -1.29 1.02
C ALA A 38 -4.61 0.17 0.76
N VAL A 39 -5.58 0.39 -0.12
CA VAL A 39 -6.28 1.66 -0.25
C VAL A 39 -7.37 1.73 0.81
N VAL A 40 -7.31 2.71 1.69
CA VAL A 40 -8.26 2.88 2.79
C VAL A 40 -9.10 4.13 2.55
N LYS A 41 -10.42 3.99 2.68
CA LYS A 41 -11.37 5.11 2.66
C LYS A 41 -11.98 5.36 4.03
N ILE A 42 -12.26 6.62 4.33
CA ILE A 42 -13.19 7.04 5.37
C ILE A 42 -14.35 7.76 4.67
N GLY A 43 -15.51 7.11 4.62
CA GLY A 43 -16.61 7.58 3.76
C GLY A 43 -16.19 7.64 2.30
N ASN A 44 -16.19 8.84 1.72
CA ASN A 44 -15.82 9.07 0.32
C ASN A 44 -14.41 9.65 0.12
N ASP A 45 -13.61 9.76 1.17
CA ASP A 45 -12.24 10.28 1.09
C ASP A 45 -11.23 9.18 1.37
N TYR A 46 -10.01 9.33 0.86
CA TYR A 46 -8.94 8.38 1.10
C TYR A 46 -8.13 8.75 2.33
N LEU A 47 -7.72 7.73 3.07
CA LEU A 47 -6.83 7.86 4.22
C LEU A 47 -5.42 7.48 3.81
N LEU A 48 -4.43 8.33 4.17
CA LEU A 48 -3.02 8.06 3.98
C LEU A 48 -2.26 8.26 5.29
N ASN A 49 -1.10 7.61 5.39
CA ASN A 49 -0.16 7.78 6.49
C ASN A 49 1.05 8.61 6.06
N ARG A 50 1.61 9.40 6.99
CA ARG A 50 2.87 10.12 6.80
C ARG A 50 4.02 9.22 7.24
N ASN A 51 4.80 8.71 6.30
CA ASN A 51 5.98 7.91 6.58
C ASN A 51 7.14 8.83 7.02
N LYS A 52 7.69 8.60 8.20
CA LYS A 52 8.80 9.42 8.77
C LYS A 52 10.11 9.24 8.00
N TRP A 53 10.40 8.03 7.57
CA TRP A 53 11.67 7.71 6.92
C TRP A 53 11.73 8.21 5.49
N ARG A 54 10.64 8.04 4.72
CA ARG A 54 10.51 8.50 3.34
C ARG A 54 10.01 9.94 3.24
N ASN A 55 9.55 10.51 4.35
CA ASN A 55 9.10 11.90 4.47
C ASN A 55 8.00 12.28 3.46
N ARG A 56 7.08 11.37 3.21
CA ARG A 56 5.94 11.54 2.29
C ARG A 56 4.72 10.74 2.77
N TYR A 57 3.56 11.06 2.20
CA TYR A 57 2.35 10.30 2.44
C TYR A 57 2.30 9.06 1.55
N GLU A 58 1.79 7.98 2.12
CA GLU A 58 1.70 6.66 1.50
C GLU A 58 0.38 5.98 1.87
N ILE A 59 -0.05 4.99 1.06
CA ILE A 59 -1.09 4.04 1.46
C ILE A 59 -0.52 3.04 2.47
N PHE A 60 -1.37 2.16 2.99
CA PHE A 60 -1.01 1.22 4.06
C PHE A 60 -0.45 -0.07 3.46
N GLY A 61 0.44 -0.72 4.18
CA GLY A 61 0.97 -2.03 3.81
C GLY A 61 2.48 -2.15 3.97
N GLY A 62 3.00 -3.33 3.65
CA GLY A 62 4.41 -3.62 3.76
C GLY A 62 4.78 -5.01 3.27
N CYS A 63 6.00 -5.44 3.61
CA CYS A 63 6.56 -6.70 3.16
C CYS A 63 5.94 -7.90 3.88
N ILE A 64 5.83 -9.02 3.16
CA ILE A 64 5.42 -10.30 3.76
C ILE A 64 6.47 -10.81 4.75
N GLU A 65 6.01 -11.47 5.79
CA GLU A 65 6.84 -12.26 6.68
C GLU A 65 6.94 -13.72 6.20
N LYS A 66 7.94 -14.44 6.70
CA LYS A 66 8.17 -15.83 6.29
C LYS A 66 6.96 -16.72 6.58
N GLY A 67 6.39 -17.32 5.53
CA GLY A 67 5.25 -18.23 5.63
C GLY A 67 3.89 -17.54 5.68
N GLU A 68 3.86 -16.21 5.57
CA GLU A 68 2.64 -15.39 5.59
C GLU A 68 1.96 -15.42 4.21
N SER A 69 0.65 -15.61 4.20
CA SER A 69 -0.16 -15.42 2.99
C SER A 69 -0.40 -13.92 2.72
N ALA A 70 -0.90 -13.61 1.52
CA ALA A 70 -1.23 -12.23 1.16
C ALA A 70 -2.29 -11.64 2.12
N ARG A 71 -3.30 -12.43 2.49
CA ARG A 71 -4.34 -12.03 3.45
C ARG A 71 -3.78 -11.77 4.84
N GLU A 72 -2.93 -12.64 5.34
CA GLU A 72 -2.30 -12.47 6.66
C GLU A 72 -1.41 -11.23 6.70
N CYS A 73 -0.63 -11.00 5.63
CA CYS A 73 0.20 -9.81 5.49
C CYS A 73 -0.62 -8.53 5.61
N ILE A 74 -1.66 -8.36 4.81
CA ILE A 74 -2.43 -7.10 4.83
C ILE A 74 -3.18 -6.90 6.16
N VAL A 75 -3.64 -7.97 6.80
CA VAL A 75 -4.28 -7.89 8.12
C VAL A 75 -3.28 -7.41 9.18
N ARG A 76 -2.07 -7.96 9.19
CA ARG A 76 -1.00 -7.57 10.11
C ARG A 76 -0.59 -6.12 9.89
N GLU A 77 -0.29 -5.73 8.65
CA GLU A 77 0.13 -4.37 8.29
C GLU A 77 -0.95 -3.32 8.66
N CYS A 78 -2.22 -3.61 8.39
CA CYS A 78 -3.31 -2.72 8.80
C CYS A 78 -3.41 -2.59 10.32
N PHE A 79 -3.14 -3.65 11.07
CA PHE A 79 -3.11 -3.55 12.53
C PHE A 79 -1.94 -2.68 13.01
N GLU A 80 -0.75 -2.84 12.44
CA GLU A 80 0.45 -2.10 12.84
C GLU A 80 0.37 -0.62 12.47
N GLU A 81 -0.08 -0.32 11.25
CA GLU A 81 -0.06 1.04 10.68
C GLU A 81 -1.37 1.80 10.86
N LEU A 82 -2.49 1.11 11.01
CA LEU A 82 -3.82 1.70 11.09
C LEU A 82 -4.47 1.53 12.47
N GLY A 83 -3.95 0.63 13.30
CA GLY A 83 -4.49 0.32 14.63
C GLY A 83 -5.85 -0.39 14.60
N PHE A 84 -6.17 -1.03 13.48
CA PHE A 84 -7.49 -1.60 13.22
C PHE A 84 -7.38 -2.95 12.52
N ILE A 85 -8.19 -3.91 12.95
CA ILE A 85 -8.38 -5.18 12.25
C ILE A 85 -9.77 -5.17 11.64
N SER A 86 -9.85 -5.19 10.31
CA SER A 86 -11.11 -5.30 9.59
C SER A 86 -11.31 -6.71 9.06
N SER A 87 -12.52 -7.23 9.19
CA SER A 87 -12.97 -8.40 8.46
C SER A 87 -13.34 -8.08 7.00
N ASP A 88 -13.56 -6.80 6.70
CA ASP A 88 -14.08 -6.31 5.41
C ASP A 88 -12.95 -5.79 4.52
N ILE A 89 -11.87 -6.57 4.39
CA ILE A 89 -10.77 -6.28 3.47
C ILE A 89 -11.06 -6.93 2.12
N THR A 90 -11.23 -6.12 1.08
CA THR A 90 -11.49 -6.58 -0.28
C THR A 90 -10.19 -6.76 -1.04
N TYR A 91 -9.95 -7.94 -1.60
CA TYR A 91 -8.85 -8.16 -2.53
C TYR A 91 -9.20 -7.58 -3.92
N LEU A 92 -8.31 -6.76 -4.48
CA LEU A 92 -8.54 -6.04 -5.73
C LEU A 92 -7.73 -6.62 -6.91
N GLY A 93 -6.65 -7.36 -6.63
CA GLY A 93 -5.80 -7.96 -7.65
C GLY A 93 -4.33 -7.99 -7.31
N ALA A 94 -3.54 -8.55 -8.21
CA ALA A 94 -2.09 -8.62 -8.10
C ALA A 94 -1.43 -7.48 -8.87
N MET A 95 -0.59 -6.72 -8.21
CA MET A 95 0.24 -5.67 -8.81
C MET A 95 1.55 -6.28 -9.29
N THR A 96 2.03 -5.84 -10.46
CA THR A 96 3.37 -6.16 -10.95
C THR A 96 4.23 -4.90 -10.97
N PHE A 97 5.39 -4.96 -10.34
CA PHE A 97 6.35 -3.86 -10.28
C PHE A 97 7.66 -4.21 -10.98
N LEU A 98 8.29 -3.22 -11.59
CA LEU A 98 9.72 -3.21 -11.88
C LEU A 98 10.39 -2.25 -10.91
N LEU A 99 11.15 -2.77 -9.96
CA LEU A 99 11.85 -1.99 -8.96
C LEU A 99 13.29 -1.70 -9.39
N LYS A 100 13.73 -0.48 -9.13
CA LYS A 100 15.10 -0.05 -9.30
C LYS A 100 16.00 -0.62 -8.19
N PRO A 101 17.33 -0.63 -8.40
CA PRO A 101 18.25 -1.00 -7.33
C PRO A 101 18.02 -0.19 -6.07
N ASP A 102 17.97 -0.87 -4.92
CA ASP A 102 17.73 -0.28 -3.62
C ASP A 102 18.59 -0.95 -2.53
N TYR A 103 18.21 -0.75 -1.26
CA TYR A 103 18.87 -1.38 -0.12
C TYR A 103 18.79 -2.91 -0.15
N PHE A 104 17.67 -3.47 -0.64
CA PHE A 104 17.43 -4.93 -0.66
C PHE A 104 18.07 -5.64 -1.86
N SER A 105 18.26 -4.94 -2.98
CA SER A 105 18.85 -5.49 -4.20
C SER A 105 19.62 -4.45 -4.99
N LYS A 106 20.84 -4.83 -5.43
CA LYS A 106 21.68 -3.99 -6.28
C LYS A 106 21.32 -4.03 -7.77
N SER A 107 20.31 -4.81 -8.14
CA SER A 107 19.83 -4.94 -9.53
C SER A 107 18.33 -4.66 -9.61
N GLU A 108 17.89 -4.24 -10.80
CA GLU A 108 16.46 -4.17 -11.11
C GLU A 108 15.82 -5.54 -10.95
N ARG A 109 14.57 -5.56 -10.49
CA ARG A 109 13.82 -6.80 -10.28
C ARG A 109 12.33 -6.61 -10.47
N ILE A 110 11.66 -7.71 -10.84
CA ILE A 110 10.20 -7.79 -10.84
C ILE A 110 9.76 -8.28 -9.46
N GLU A 111 8.75 -7.62 -8.89
CA GLU A 111 8.06 -8.06 -7.69
C GLU A 111 6.54 -8.04 -7.92
N LEU A 112 5.85 -8.96 -7.24
CA LEU A 112 4.40 -8.96 -7.17
C LEU A 112 3.94 -8.48 -5.81
N GLY A 113 2.82 -7.73 -5.80
CA GLY A 113 2.17 -7.26 -4.59
C GLY A 113 0.66 -7.52 -4.62
N GLY A 114 0.06 -7.74 -3.46
CA GLY A 114 -1.40 -7.79 -3.32
C GLY A 114 -1.97 -6.39 -3.12
N LEU A 115 -3.00 -6.02 -3.90
CA LEU A 115 -3.75 -4.78 -3.71
C LEU A 115 -5.08 -5.07 -3.03
N TYR A 116 -5.39 -4.27 -2.00
CA TYR A 116 -6.58 -4.41 -1.18
C TYR A 116 -7.30 -3.08 -1.01
N GLY A 117 -8.58 -3.15 -0.68
CA GLY A 117 -9.42 -2.00 -0.35
C GLY A 117 -10.12 -2.18 0.99
N ILE A 118 -10.20 -1.09 1.76
CA ILE A 118 -10.88 -1.04 3.05
C ILE A 118 -11.71 0.23 3.11
N THR A 119 -12.97 0.13 3.52
CA THR A 119 -13.81 1.31 3.76
C THR A 119 -14.19 1.38 5.24
N LEU A 120 -13.83 2.48 5.88
CA LEU A 120 -14.23 2.81 7.24
C LEU A 120 -15.45 3.75 7.21
N PRO A 121 -16.29 3.74 8.26
CA PRO A 121 -17.41 4.70 8.37
C PRO A 121 -16.94 6.15 8.26
N GLY A 122 -17.73 7.01 7.61
CA GLY A 122 -17.43 8.44 7.49
C GLY A 122 -17.32 9.19 8.83
N THR A 123 -17.84 8.60 9.92
CA THR A 123 -17.74 9.09 11.29
C THR A 123 -16.44 8.70 12.00
N THR A 124 -15.55 7.94 11.35
CA THR A 124 -14.30 7.47 11.94
C THR A 124 -13.40 8.66 12.29
N SER A 125 -12.93 8.70 13.54
CA SER A 125 -12.02 9.74 14.04
C SER A 125 -10.57 9.39 13.68
N LEU A 126 -9.86 10.32 13.03
CA LEU A 126 -8.44 10.17 12.72
C LEU A 126 -7.59 10.09 13.99
N ASP A 127 -7.93 10.87 15.02
CA ASP A 127 -7.20 10.87 16.30
C ASP A 127 -7.35 9.53 17.00
N ASP A 128 -8.55 8.94 17.00
CA ASP A 128 -8.79 7.62 17.58
C ASP A 128 -8.01 6.52 16.83
N LEU A 129 -8.01 6.56 15.50
CA LEU A 129 -7.20 5.63 14.70
C LEU A 129 -5.73 5.79 15.04
N TYR A 130 -5.20 7.02 15.00
CA TYR A 130 -3.79 7.26 15.25
C TYR A 130 -3.35 6.85 16.67
N ASN A 131 -4.21 7.03 17.66
CA ASN A 131 -3.93 6.56 19.02
C ASN A 131 -3.68 5.05 19.11
N ASN A 132 -4.32 4.27 18.23
CA ASN A 132 -4.21 2.82 18.16
C ASN A 132 -3.12 2.32 17.19
N VAL A 133 -2.47 3.18 16.42
CA VAL A 133 -1.33 2.82 15.56
C VAL A 133 -0.20 2.24 16.42
N ALA A 134 0.22 1.01 16.10
CA ALA A 134 1.29 0.34 16.83
C ALA A 134 2.67 0.89 16.42
N ASP A 135 2.90 1.08 15.13
CA ASP A 135 4.18 1.57 14.59
C ASP A 135 4.23 3.10 14.48
N LYS A 136 4.34 3.77 15.62
CA LYS A 136 4.53 5.23 15.67
C LYS A 136 5.97 5.67 15.38
N GLU A 137 6.89 4.75 15.25
CA GLU A 137 8.26 5.07 14.81
C GLU A 137 8.30 5.32 13.30
N GLU A 138 7.51 4.57 12.53
CA GLU A 138 7.37 4.75 11.10
C GLU A 138 6.29 5.78 10.73
N ILE A 139 5.12 5.71 11.36
CA ILE A 139 3.95 6.52 11.05
C ILE A 139 3.90 7.77 11.91
N ALA A 140 4.11 8.94 11.29
CA ALA A 140 4.07 10.22 11.98
C ALA A 140 2.64 10.72 12.25
N ARG A 141 1.75 10.52 11.31
CA ARG A 141 0.33 10.94 11.39
C ARG A 141 -0.51 10.32 10.29
N LEU A 142 -1.82 10.39 10.45
CA LEU A 142 -2.82 10.07 9.43
C LEU A 142 -3.42 11.36 8.87
N ALA A 143 -3.81 11.36 7.60
CA ALA A 143 -4.51 12.48 6.98
C ALA A 143 -5.43 12.00 5.86
N LEU A 144 -6.48 12.77 5.59
CA LEU A 144 -7.34 12.57 4.45
C LEU A 144 -6.69 13.15 3.18
N TYR A 145 -6.85 12.45 2.07
CA TYR A 145 -6.28 12.86 0.79
C TYR A 145 -6.72 14.27 0.37
N SER A 146 -7.99 14.63 0.59
CA SER A 146 -8.52 15.96 0.31
C SER A 146 -7.79 17.10 1.07
N GLN A 147 -7.20 16.78 2.22
CA GLN A 147 -6.47 17.75 3.04
C GLN A 147 -5.04 17.98 2.56
N ILE A 148 -4.41 16.99 1.95
CA ILE A 148 -2.98 16.98 1.61
C ILE A 148 -2.68 17.08 0.12
N LYS A 149 -3.64 16.73 -0.74
CA LYS A 149 -3.49 16.78 -2.21
C LYS A 149 -3.00 18.15 -2.68
N GLY A 150 -1.90 18.14 -3.44
CA GLY A 150 -1.29 19.36 -3.99
C GLY A 150 -0.59 20.25 -2.97
N LYS A 151 -0.51 19.84 -1.70
CA LYS A 151 0.12 20.62 -0.61
C LYS A 151 1.30 19.86 0.04
N GLU A 152 1.21 18.56 0.11
CA GLU A 152 2.18 17.69 0.78
C GLU A 152 2.71 16.63 -0.20
N PRO A 153 3.92 16.13 -0.03
CA PRO A 153 4.46 15.07 -0.88
C PRO A 153 3.71 13.75 -0.66
N ILE A 154 3.28 13.12 -1.75
CA ILE A 154 2.60 11.82 -1.78
C ILE A 154 3.39 10.90 -2.69
N ALA A 155 3.57 9.63 -2.32
CA ALA A 155 4.17 8.63 -3.17
C ALA A 155 3.35 8.47 -4.46
N LEU A 156 3.97 8.62 -5.63
CA LEU A 156 3.23 8.75 -6.90
C LEU A 156 2.49 7.48 -7.30
N ILE A 157 3.08 6.30 -7.06
CA ILE A 157 2.39 5.02 -7.30
C ILE A 157 1.21 4.87 -6.35
N ASP A 158 1.40 5.19 -5.07
CA ASP A 158 0.34 5.10 -4.06
C ASP A 158 -0.84 6.03 -4.39
N GLU A 159 -0.54 7.27 -4.79
CA GLU A 159 -1.57 8.21 -5.24
C GLU A 159 -2.34 7.68 -6.47
N LYS A 160 -1.64 7.02 -7.41
CA LYS A 160 -2.26 6.38 -8.56
C LYS A 160 -3.17 5.22 -8.17
N LEU A 161 -2.77 4.44 -7.17
CA LEU A 161 -3.53 3.29 -6.67
C LEU A 161 -4.87 3.69 -6.02
N LEU A 162 -5.01 4.92 -5.52
CA LEU A 162 -6.28 5.40 -4.95
C LEU A 162 -7.45 5.24 -5.93
N GLY A 163 -7.21 5.39 -7.23
CA GLY A 163 -8.25 5.27 -8.26
C GLY A 163 -8.74 3.84 -8.54
N TYR A 164 -8.19 2.82 -7.88
CA TYR A 164 -8.57 1.41 -8.07
C TYR A 164 -9.56 0.88 -7.02
N TYR A 165 -9.93 1.73 -6.06
CA TYR A 165 -10.90 1.35 -5.03
C TYR A 165 -11.98 2.40 -4.73
#